data_d8aed4f4a2455311e57809ee3180885d
#
_entry.id   d8aed4f4a2455311e57809ee3180885d
#
_cell.length_a   1.000
_cell.length_b   1.000
_cell.length_c   1.000
_cell.angle_alpha   90.00
_cell.angle_beta   90.00
_cell.angle_gamma   90.00
#
_symmetry.space_group_name_H-M   'P 1'
#
loop_
_entity.id
_entity.type
_entity.pdbx_description
1 polymer ?
#
loop_
_entity_poly.entity_id
_entity_poly.type
_entity_poly.pdbx_seq_one_letter_code
_entity_poly.pdbx_strand_id
1 'polypeptide(L)'
;MPFPADSALGALMATLPRPGQVRWIGLRPARDIPMQEVERVEVVAGKGLVGDRYKSGSGKRGITLIQAEHLPVVAALSGLAEVSPATLRRNVVVSGLPVIALKGRRFRIGTAVFEGTGDCDPCSRMEAALGPGGYNAMRQHGGLCARVIVSGSFRLGDAVEPLAADDAA
;
A
#
# COMPACT_ATOMS: atom_id res chain seq x y z
N MET A 1 8.74 -14.25 -5.77
CA MET A 1 7.79 -14.62 -6.84
C MET A 1 7.62 -16.13 -6.86
N PRO A 2 6.43 -16.66 -7.11
CA PRO A 2 6.20 -18.12 -7.10
C PRO A 2 6.83 -18.88 -8.30
N PHE A 3 7.29 -18.14 -9.30
CA PHE A 3 7.90 -18.70 -10.52
C PHE A 3 9.29 -18.12 -10.75
N PRO A 4 10.24 -18.88 -11.39
CA PRO A 4 11.53 -18.35 -11.75
C PRO A 4 11.40 -17.09 -12.62
N ALA A 5 12.27 -16.11 -12.40
CA ALA A 5 12.19 -14.81 -13.09
C ALA A 5 12.43 -14.95 -14.61
N ASP A 6 13.20 -15.94 -15.01
CA ASP A 6 13.53 -16.28 -16.40
C ASP A 6 12.48 -17.14 -17.10
N SER A 7 11.45 -17.58 -16.38
CA SER A 7 10.33 -18.33 -16.99
C SER A 7 9.38 -17.37 -17.72
N ALA A 8 8.66 -17.90 -18.74
CA ALA A 8 7.65 -17.13 -19.47
C ALA A 8 6.59 -16.51 -18.53
N LEU A 9 6.14 -17.25 -17.52
CA LEU A 9 5.17 -16.76 -16.54
C LEU A 9 5.81 -15.73 -15.59
N GLY A 10 7.08 -15.91 -15.21
CA GLY A 10 7.83 -14.93 -14.45
C GLY A 10 7.94 -13.59 -15.20
N ALA A 11 8.24 -13.63 -16.50
CA ALA A 11 8.28 -12.45 -17.36
C ALA A 11 6.90 -11.74 -17.45
N LEU A 12 5.81 -12.50 -17.62
CA LEU A 12 4.45 -11.93 -17.61
C LEU A 12 4.13 -11.26 -16.27
N MET A 13 4.45 -11.90 -15.16
CA MET A 13 4.23 -11.35 -13.83
C MET A 13 5.11 -10.13 -13.53
N ALA A 14 6.28 -10.02 -14.16
CA ALA A 14 7.17 -8.87 -14.03
C ALA A 14 6.69 -7.66 -14.82
N THR A 15 5.91 -7.88 -15.88
CA THR A 15 5.41 -6.82 -16.78
C THR A 15 4.20 -6.13 -16.15
N LEU A 16 4.30 -4.82 -15.97
CA LEU A 16 3.20 -3.99 -15.49
C LEU A 16 2.73 -3.06 -16.62
N PRO A 17 1.40 -2.77 -16.71
CA PRO A 17 0.86 -2.01 -17.84
C PRO A 17 1.37 -0.56 -17.87
N ARG A 18 1.65 0.02 -16.70
CA ARG A 18 2.14 1.40 -16.54
C ARG A 18 2.60 1.63 -15.10
N PRO A 19 3.32 2.73 -14.80
CA PRO A 19 3.56 3.19 -13.44
C PRO A 19 2.24 3.54 -12.74
N GLY A 20 2.21 3.34 -11.42
CA GLY A 20 1.14 3.85 -10.58
C GLY A 20 1.32 5.32 -10.24
N GLN A 21 0.32 5.93 -9.61
CA GLN A 21 0.38 7.30 -9.12
C GLN A 21 -0.17 7.40 -7.70
N VAL A 22 0.52 8.12 -6.83
CA VAL A 22 0.05 8.44 -5.47
C VAL A 22 -1.13 9.41 -5.55
N ARG A 23 -2.28 9.01 -4.98
CA ARG A 23 -3.53 9.78 -5.02
C ARG A 23 -3.93 10.34 -3.67
N TRP A 24 -3.47 9.73 -2.58
CA TRP A 24 -3.78 10.14 -1.22
C TRP A 24 -2.71 9.61 -0.27
N ILE A 25 -2.39 10.39 0.78
CA ILE A 25 -1.45 10.01 1.83
C ILE A 25 -2.08 10.30 3.17
N GLY A 26 -2.09 9.30 4.07
CA GLY A 26 -2.61 9.44 5.42
C GLY A 26 -1.70 8.84 6.48
N LEU A 27 -1.58 9.57 7.57
CA LEU A 27 -0.84 9.17 8.76
C LEU A 27 -1.80 8.76 9.87
N ARG A 28 -1.42 7.77 10.65
CA ARG A 28 -2.11 7.33 11.86
C ARG A 28 -1.35 7.86 13.06
N PRO A 29 -1.69 9.05 13.60
CA PRO A 29 -0.89 9.66 14.67
C PRO A 29 -0.93 8.82 15.95
N ALA A 30 -2.09 8.21 16.26
CA ALA A 30 -2.26 7.34 17.42
C ALA A 30 -3.33 6.28 17.16
N ARG A 31 -3.53 5.40 18.17
CA ARG A 31 -4.61 4.42 18.16
C ARG A 31 -5.96 5.15 18.31
N ASP A 32 -6.92 4.75 17.47
CA ASP A 32 -8.31 5.23 17.49
C ASP A 32 -8.47 6.76 17.27
N ILE A 33 -7.40 7.43 16.86
CA ILE A 33 -7.41 8.81 16.39
C ILE A 33 -7.65 8.83 14.88
N PRO A 34 -8.43 9.80 14.34
CA PRO A 34 -8.59 9.99 12.91
C PRO A 34 -7.25 10.08 12.18
N MET A 35 -7.23 9.61 10.94
CA MET A 35 -6.05 9.76 10.10
C MET A 35 -5.83 11.23 9.75
N GLN A 36 -4.56 11.62 9.71
CA GLN A 36 -4.14 12.93 9.26
C GLN A 36 -3.75 12.82 7.77
N GLU A 37 -4.46 13.52 6.93
CA GLU A 37 -4.13 13.65 5.52
C GLU A 37 -2.99 14.64 5.32
N VAL A 38 -2.03 14.28 4.45
CA VAL A 38 -0.87 15.11 4.14
C VAL A 38 -0.58 15.07 2.64
N GLU A 39 0.01 16.13 2.12
CA GLU A 39 0.40 16.21 0.70
C GLU A 39 1.78 15.60 0.45
N ARG A 40 2.62 15.56 1.47
CA ARG A 40 3.99 15.02 1.42
C ARG A 40 4.32 14.31 2.72
N VAL A 41 5.17 13.30 2.63
CA VAL A 41 5.66 12.55 3.80
C VAL A 41 7.13 12.16 3.63
N GLU A 42 7.85 12.14 4.74
CA GLU A 42 9.17 11.54 4.85
C GLU A 42 9.05 10.12 5.37
N VAL A 43 9.95 9.26 4.94
CA VAL A 43 10.03 7.87 5.38
C VAL A 43 11.44 7.50 5.79
N VAL A 44 11.54 6.65 6.80
CA VAL A 44 12.83 6.21 7.37
C VAL A 44 12.95 4.70 7.23
N ALA A 45 14.07 4.26 6.65
CA ALA A 45 14.39 2.84 6.47
C ALA A 45 14.25 2.06 7.78
N GLY A 46 13.59 0.90 7.72
CA GLY A 46 13.32 0.03 8.85
C GLY A 46 12.27 0.57 9.84
N LYS A 47 11.81 1.83 9.71
CA LYS A 47 10.83 2.43 10.62
C LYS A 47 9.46 2.62 9.96
N GLY A 48 9.39 3.35 8.86
CA GLY A 48 8.11 3.68 8.17
C GLY A 48 7.95 5.18 7.96
N LEU A 49 6.69 5.64 7.90
CA LEU A 49 6.37 7.05 7.69
C LEU A 49 6.61 7.88 8.96
N VAL A 50 7.22 9.04 8.78
CA VAL A 50 7.37 10.01 9.86
C VAL A 50 5.99 10.55 10.24
N GLY A 51 5.69 10.53 11.54
CA GLY A 51 4.37 10.92 12.06
C GLY A 51 3.33 9.79 12.11
N ASP A 52 3.60 8.62 11.53
CA ASP A 52 2.74 7.45 11.70
C ASP A 52 3.10 6.67 12.98
N ARG A 53 2.08 6.12 13.64
CA ARG A 53 2.26 5.38 14.90
C ARG A 53 2.92 4.01 14.78
N TYR A 54 3.15 3.51 13.57
CA TYR A 54 3.75 2.19 13.37
C TYR A 54 5.13 2.10 14.02
N LYS A 55 5.32 1.11 14.88
CA LYS A 55 6.55 0.86 15.63
C LYS A 55 6.80 -0.65 15.73
N SER A 56 7.04 -1.31 14.62
CA SER A 56 7.43 -2.73 14.65
C SER A 56 8.90 -2.88 14.30
N GLY A 57 9.63 -3.66 15.08
CA GLY A 57 11.04 -3.94 14.83
C GLY A 57 11.32 -4.66 13.49
N SER A 58 10.32 -5.37 12.91
CA SER A 58 10.49 -6.04 11.62
C SER A 58 10.40 -5.11 10.41
N GLY A 59 9.82 -3.91 10.57
CA GLY A 59 9.57 -2.98 9.47
C GLY A 59 8.56 -3.46 8.42
N LYS A 60 8.11 -4.70 8.45
CA LYS A 60 7.29 -5.35 7.39
C LYS A 60 6.00 -4.62 7.03
N ARG A 61 5.49 -3.79 7.92
CA ARG A 61 4.27 -2.97 7.73
C ARG A 61 4.57 -1.49 7.94
N GLY A 62 5.77 -1.06 7.59
CA GLY A 62 6.20 0.34 7.72
C GLY A 62 5.34 1.30 6.91
N ILE A 63 4.74 0.79 5.82
CA ILE A 63 3.76 1.48 5.00
C ILE A 63 2.69 0.50 4.53
N THR A 64 1.46 0.98 4.36
CA THR A 64 0.36 0.20 3.77
C THR A 64 -0.21 0.94 2.56
N LEU A 65 -0.29 0.25 1.42
CA LEU A 65 -0.84 0.78 0.19
C LEU A 65 -2.18 0.12 -0.12
N ILE A 66 -3.11 0.89 -0.70
CA ILE A 66 -4.34 0.34 -1.27
C ILE A 66 -4.52 0.87 -2.69
N GLN A 67 -5.08 0.06 -3.55
CA GLN A 67 -5.38 0.42 -4.92
C GLN A 67 -6.64 1.31 -4.96
N ALA A 68 -6.56 2.46 -5.63
CA ALA A 68 -7.68 3.40 -5.73
C ALA A 68 -8.92 2.73 -6.33
N GLU A 69 -8.71 1.87 -7.32
CA GLU A 69 -9.76 1.12 -8.02
C GLU A 69 -10.48 0.11 -7.10
N HIS A 70 -9.88 -0.28 -5.98
CA HIS A 70 -10.52 -1.16 -5.00
C HIS A 70 -11.46 -0.43 -4.03
N LEU A 71 -11.34 0.90 -3.88
CA LEU A 71 -12.23 1.65 -2.97
C LEU A 71 -13.71 1.53 -3.37
N PRO A 72 -14.10 1.75 -4.63
CA PRO A 72 -15.50 1.53 -5.05
C PRO A 72 -15.91 0.05 -4.99
N VAL A 73 -15.00 -0.89 -5.18
CA VAL A 73 -15.29 -2.33 -5.03
C VAL A 73 -15.64 -2.65 -3.59
N VAL A 74 -14.84 -2.18 -2.63
CA VAL A 74 -15.10 -2.37 -1.19
C VAL A 74 -16.42 -1.70 -0.80
N ALA A 75 -16.70 -0.49 -1.29
CA ALA A 75 -17.97 0.19 -1.04
C ALA A 75 -19.15 -0.64 -1.53
N ALA A 76 -19.12 -1.08 -2.78
CA ALA A 76 -20.19 -1.89 -3.38
C ALA A 76 -20.42 -3.21 -2.63
N LEU A 77 -19.35 -3.92 -2.26
CA LEU A 77 -19.44 -5.18 -1.51
C LEU A 77 -19.92 -4.99 -0.07
N SER A 78 -19.71 -3.81 0.51
CA SER A 78 -20.19 -3.45 1.85
C SER A 78 -21.57 -2.81 1.86
N GLY A 79 -22.18 -2.60 0.69
CA GLY A 79 -23.48 -1.91 0.58
C GLY A 79 -23.42 -0.42 0.92
N LEU A 80 -22.25 0.20 0.80
CA LEU A 80 -22.01 1.63 1.07
C LEU A 80 -21.93 2.42 -0.25
N ALA A 81 -22.34 3.68 -0.23
CA ALA A 81 -22.24 4.55 -1.39
C ALA A 81 -20.77 4.84 -1.75
N GLU A 82 -19.94 5.03 -0.72
CA GLU A 82 -18.50 5.27 -0.88
C GLU A 82 -17.73 4.81 0.35
N VAL A 83 -16.43 4.59 0.19
CA VAL A 83 -15.51 4.29 1.29
C VAL A 83 -14.27 5.18 1.16
N SER A 84 -14.01 5.97 2.20
CA SER A 84 -12.82 6.81 2.22
C SER A 84 -11.56 6.00 2.57
N PRO A 85 -10.38 6.37 2.06
CA PRO A 85 -9.11 5.74 2.44
C PRO A 85 -8.84 5.78 3.94
N ALA A 86 -9.26 6.87 4.60
CA ALA A 86 -9.10 7.06 6.04
C ALA A 86 -9.87 6.01 6.85
N THR A 87 -11.07 5.65 6.42
CA THR A 87 -11.87 4.58 7.03
C THR A 87 -11.14 3.24 7.02
N LEU A 88 -10.46 2.93 5.92
CA LEU A 88 -9.69 1.69 5.76
C LEU A 88 -8.31 1.74 6.43
N ARG A 89 -7.91 2.91 6.94
CA ARG A 89 -6.65 3.15 7.67
C ARG A 89 -5.41 2.68 6.90
N ARG A 90 -5.42 2.80 5.59
CA ARG A 90 -4.24 2.61 4.73
C ARG A 90 -3.47 3.92 4.64
N ASN A 91 -2.15 3.84 4.46
CA ASN A 91 -1.32 5.04 4.42
C ASN A 91 -1.31 5.71 3.05
N VAL A 92 -1.34 4.94 1.98
CA VAL A 92 -1.22 5.46 0.62
C VAL A 92 -2.25 4.84 -0.30
N VAL A 93 -2.95 5.68 -1.06
CA VAL A 93 -3.78 5.24 -2.19
C VAL A 93 -2.98 5.40 -3.47
N VAL A 94 -2.90 4.33 -4.25
CA VAL A 94 -2.21 4.28 -5.54
C VAL A 94 -3.21 3.94 -6.63
N SER A 95 -3.23 4.70 -7.72
CA SER A 95 -4.04 4.40 -8.91
C SER A 95 -3.20 3.90 -10.07
N GLY A 96 -3.81 3.18 -11.00
CA GLY A 96 -3.23 2.81 -12.28
C GLY A 96 -2.24 1.66 -12.27
N LEU A 97 -2.00 1.05 -11.11
CA LEU A 97 -1.07 -0.07 -10.93
C LEU A 97 -1.73 -1.12 -10.02
N PRO A 98 -1.76 -2.39 -10.38
CA PRO A 98 -2.17 -3.46 -9.48
C PRO A 98 -1.15 -3.60 -8.34
N VAL A 99 -1.43 -2.99 -7.17
CA VAL A 99 -0.46 -2.92 -6.06
C VAL A 99 -0.02 -4.29 -5.56
N ILE A 100 -0.84 -5.33 -5.73
CA ILE A 100 -0.49 -6.71 -5.36
C ILE A 100 0.68 -7.25 -6.20
N ALA A 101 0.88 -6.76 -7.42
CA ALA A 101 1.99 -7.14 -8.27
C ALA A 101 3.36 -6.65 -7.75
N LEU A 102 3.36 -5.75 -6.75
CA LEU A 102 4.56 -5.30 -6.05
C LEU A 102 4.97 -6.22 -4.89
N LYS A 103 4.17 -7.25 -4.57
CA LYS A 103 4.49 -8.22 -3.52
C LYS A 103 5.78 -8.96 -3.82
N GLY A 104 6.73 -8.93 -2.88
CA GLY A 104 8.07 -9.51 -3.03
C GLY A 104 8.98 -8.76 -4.01
N ARG A 105 8.63 -7.53 -4.39
CA ARG A 105 9.40 -6.69 -5.31
C ARG A 105 9.77 -5.37 -4.65
N ARG A 106 10.88 -4.78 -5.10
CA ARG A 106 11.23 -3.41 -4.79
C ARG A 106 10.54 -2.45 -5.75
N PHE A 107 10.18 -1.29 -5.23
CA PHE A 107 9.57 -0.21 -6.00
C PHE A 107 9.95 1.13 -5.40
N ARG A 108 9.91 2.17 -6.21
CA ARG A 108 10.23 3.54 -5.85
C ARG A 108 8.96 4.39 -5.79
N ILE A 109 8.91 5.29 -4.81
CA ILE A 109 7.96 6.41 -4.78
C ILE A 109 8.77 7.65 -4.38
N GLY A 110 8.79 8.67 -5.22
CA GLY A 110 9.63 9.86 -5.01
C GLY A 110 11.11 9.47 -4.89
N THR A 111 11.75 9.84 -3.77
CA THR A 111 13.15 9.47 -3.50
C THR A 111 13.34 8.23 -2.65
N ALA A 112 12.25 7.64 -2.16
CA ALA A 112 12.27 6.49 -1.27
C ALA A 112 12.11 5.16 -2.03
N VAL A 113 12.73 4.10 -1.50
CA VAL A 113 12.59 2.72 -2.04
C VAL A 113 11.92 1.84 -1.00
N PHE A 114 11.00 1.03 -1.47
CA PHE A 114 10.19 0.12 -0.68
C PHE A 114 10.29 -1.32 -1.18
N GLU A 115 9.93 -2.26 -0.33
CA GLU A 115 9.75 -3.67 -0.70
C GLU A 115 8.37 -4.14 -0.24
N GLY A 116 7.58 -4.68 -1.16
CA GLY A 116 6.30 -5.29 -0.83
C GLY A 116 6.47 -6.57 -0.02
N THR A 117 5.91 -6.61 1.18
CA THR A 117 6.16 -7.69 2.16
C THR A 117 5.02 -8.70 2.25
N GLY A 118 3.82 -8.34 1.83
CA GLY A 118 2.65 -9.21 1.88
C GLY A 118 1.33 -8.45 1.77
N ASP A 119 0.25 -9.20 1.74
CA ASP A 119 -1.09 -8.66 1.67
C ASP A 119 -1.41 -7.85 2.94
N CYS A 120 -2.14 -6.77 2.78
CA CYS A 120 -2.65 -6.00 3.90
C CYS A 120 -4.06 -6.49 4.25
N ASP A 121 -4.11 -7.66 4.90
CA ASP A 121 -5.37 -8.30 5.27
C ASP A 121 -6.25 -7.39 6.14
N PRO A 122 -7.57 -7.54 6.06
CA PRO A 122 -8.51 -6.91 6.97
C PRO A 122 -8.36 -7.45 8.40
N CYS A 123 -8.91 -6.71 9.34
CA CYS A 123 -9.03 -7.13 10.74
C CYS A 123 -10.42 -6.77 11.26
N SER A 124 -10.71 -7.14 12.50
CA SER A 124 -12.00 -6.83 13.16
C SER A 124 -12.39 -5.34 13.11
N ARG A 125 -11.41 -4.44 12.98
CA ARG A 125 -11.70 -3.00 12.80
C ARG A 125 -12.36 -2.70 11.46
N MET A 126 -12.08 -3.47 10.41
CA MET A 126 -12.74 -3.29 9.12
C MET A 126 -14.19 -3.75 9.19
N GLU A 127 -14.46 -4.83 9.91
CA GLU A 127 -15.83 -5.24 10.23
C GLU A 127 -16.59 -4.13 10.97
N ALA A 128 -15.96 -3.54 11.99
CA ALA A 128 -16.59 -2.45 12.75
C ALA A 128 -16.79 -1.16 11.93
N ALA A 129 -15.84 -0.84 11.04
CA ALA A 129 -15.88 0.38 10.24
C ALA A 129 -16.83 0.31 9.03
N LEU A 130 -16.98 -0.86 8.43
CA LEU A 130 -17.76 -1.09 7.22
C LEU A 130 -19.13 -1.73 7.49
N GLY A 131 -19.37 -2.18 8.74
CA GLY A 131 -20.57 -2.91 9.14
C GLY A 131 -20.44 -4.43 8.92
N PRO A 132 -21.50 -5.19 9.22
CA PRO A 132 -21.52 -6.64 9.10
C PRO A 132 -21.12 -7.11 7.68
N GLY A 133 -20.12 -7.99 7.61
CA GLY A 133 -19.54 -8.46 6.33
C GLY A 133 -18.41 -7.61 5.78
N GLY A 134 -18.06 -6.48 6.42
CA GLY A 134 -16.99 -5.58 5.99
C GLY A 134 -15.61 -6.26 5.96
N TYR A 135 -15.37 -7.22 6.85
CA TYR A 135 -14.17 -8.06 6.79
C TYR A 135 -14.08 -8.81 5.46
N ASN A 136 -15.16 -9.45 5.04
CA ASN A 136 -15.21 -10.21 3.79
C ASN A 136 -15.15 -9.29 2.56
N ALA A 137 -15.79 -8.13 2.59
CA ALA A 137 -15.69 -7.13 1.52
C ALA A 137 -14.25 -6.65 1.28
N MET A 138 -13.42 -6.66 2.33
CA MET A 138 -12.01 -6.26 2.25
C MET A 138 -11.05 -7.39 1.87
N ARG A 139 -11.47 -8.66 1.94
CA ARG A 139 -10.58 -9.78 1.58
C ARG A 139 -10.13 -9.65 0.14
N GLN A 140 -8.82 -9.77 -0.10
CA GLN A 140 -8.14 -9.57 -1.38
C GLN A 140 -8.17 -8.12 -1.91
N HIS A 141 -8.93 -7.21 -1.27
CA HIS A 141 -9.01 -5.79 -1.62
C HIS A 141 -8.29 -4.88 -0.63
N GLY A 142 -7.69 -5.45 0.42
CA GLY A 142 -7.05 -4.71 1.51
C GLY A 142 -5.74 -4.02 1.14
N GLY A 143 -5.17 -4.34 -0.01
CA GLY A 143 -3.94 -3.74 -0.49
C GLY A 143 -2.67 -4.49 -0.06
N LEU A 144 -1.56 -3.78 0.01
CA LEU A 144 -0.20 -4.29 0.21
C LEU A 144 0.43 -3.67 1.46
N CYS A 145 1.14 -4.48 2.22
CA CYS A 145 2.11 -4.03 3.22
C CYS A 145 3.49 -3.92 2.59
N ALA A 146 4.26 -2.92 2.97
CA ALA A 146 5.64 -2.77 2.52
C ALA A 146 6.55 -2.27 3.64
N ARG A 147 7.85 -2.54 3.48
CA ARG A 147 8.92 -1.97 4.30
C ARG A 147 9.64 -0.87 3.54
N VAL A 148 10.19 0.08 4.26
CA VAL A 148 11.08 1.10 3.71
C VAL A 148 12.49 0.53 3.66
N ILE A 149 13.07 0.46 2.46
CA ILE A 149 14.45 -0.01 2.22
C ILE A 149 15.42 1.17 2.19
N VAL A 150 15.05 2.24 1.46
CA VAL A 150 15.84 3.47 1.39
C VAL A 150 14.97 4.63 1.89
N SER A 151 15.49 5.37 2.86
CA SER A 151 14.86 6.58 3.38
C SER A 151 14.72 7.63 2.28
N GLY A 152 13.70 8.47 2.38
CA GLY A 152 13.43 9.51 1.42
C GLY A 152 12.12 10.21 1.69
N SER A 153 11.55 10.81 0.67
CA SER A 153 10.24 11.46 0.75
C SER A 153 9.46 11.27 -0.54
N PHE A 154 8.14 11.36 -0.43
CA PHE A 154 7.25 11.37 -1.58
C PHE A 154 6.02 12.27 -1.31
N ARG A 155 5.32 12.61 -2.37
CA ARG A 155 4.15 13.51 -2.35
C ARG A 155 3.02 13.01 -3.25
N LEU A 156 1.89 13.66 -3.14
CA LEU A 156 0.77 13.45 -4.06
C LEU A 156 1.22 13.63 -5.50
N GLY A 157 0.77 12.74 -6.38
CA GLY A 157 1.11 12.74 -7.81
C GLY A 157 2.40 12.02 -8.17
N ASP A 158 3.26 11.67 -7.21
CA ASP A 158 4.49 10.92 -7.50
C ASP A 158 4.18 9.56 -8.12
N ALA A 159 5.04 9.14 -9.04
CA ALA A 159 4.95 7.83 -9.66
C ALA A 159 5.29 6.72 -8.65
N VAL A 160 4.62 5.57 -8.81
CA VAL A 160 4.94 4.31 -8.13
C VAL A 160 5.52 3.36 -9.18
N GLU A 161 6.82 3.12 -9.12
CA GLU A 161 7.55 2.41 -10.16
C GLU A 161 8.22 1.15 -9.60
N PRO A 162 7.94 -0.04 -10.16
CA PRO A 162 8.71 -1.22 -9.81
C PRO A 162 10.16 -1.04 -10.26
N LEU A 163 11.10 -1.48 -9.43
CA LEU A 163 12.52 -1.50 -9.77
C LEU A 163 12.88 -2.86 -10.38
N ALA A 164 13.81 -2.84 -11.33
CA ALA A 164 14.45 -4.06 -11.81
C ALA A 164 15.27 -4.71 -10.69
N ALA A 165 15.52 -6.01 -10.79
CA ALA A 165 16.29 -6.74 -9.78
C ALA A 165 17.70 -6.15 -9.58
N ASP A 166 18.28 -5.61 -10.65
CA ASP A 166 19.63 -5.02 -10.66
C ASP A 166 19.68 -3.57 -10.11
N ASP A 167 18.55 -2.84 -10.12
CA ASP A 167 18.43 -1.47 -9.57
C ASP A 167 18.20 -1.45 -8.05
N ALA A 168 18.32 -2.60 -7.42
CA ALA A 168 17.95 -2.83 -6.04
C ALA A 168 19.13 -2.72 -5.05
N ALA A 169 20.29 -2.23 -5.50
CA ALA A 169 21.50 -2.04 -4.68
C ALA A 169 21.47 -0.73 -3.88
#